data_0cb6ab8bdb37d9d79cc17052ec538100
#
_entry.id   0cb6ab8bdb37d9d79cc17052ec538100
#
_cell.length_a   1.000
_cell.length_b   1.000
_cell.length_c   1.000
_cell.angle_alpha   90.00
_cell.angle_beta   90.00
_cell.angle_gamma   90.00
#
_symmetry.space_group_name_H-M   'P 1'
#
loop_
_entity.id
_entity.type
_entity.pdbx_description
1 polymer ?
#
loop_
_entity_poly.entity_id
_entity_poly.type
_entity_poly.pdbx_seq_one_letter_code
_entity_poly.pdbx_strand_id
1 'polypeptide(L)'
;EELNRIHDVINIFEDVDTYYSLGEGNTSLIEAGSTLKNYCGSENIFLKNETQNPTWSFKDRGTFSCVCFAKALNESVTATISTGNMGNSTAAYGSRAGLKTAVFLPHYTPEEKISAIGIHGAEIFKIKTDNYSDMKKAILNRAEKLGIRVVSGNGPIRVEGYKSTAFELF
;
A
#
# COMPACT_ATOMS: atom_id res chain seq x y z
N GLU A 1 -21.56 -20.27 -7.95
CA GLU A 1 -20.68 -21.14 -7.11
C GLU A 1 -19.24 -20.62 -7.07
N GLU A 2 -18.64 -20.17 -8.19
CA GLU A 2 -17.27 -19.62 -8.20
C GLU A 2 -17.16 -18.26 -7.52
N LEU A 3 -18.16 -17.39 -7.66
CA LEU A 3 -18.22 -16.08 -6.97
C LEU A 3 -18.29 -16.23 -5.44
N ASN A 4 -18.94 -17.28 -4.93
CA ASN A 4 -18.99 -17.55 -3.49
C ASN A 4 -17.62 -18.00 -2.94
N ARG A 5 -16.84 -18.74 -3.74
CA ARG A 5 -15.45 -19.10 -3.37
C ARG A 5 -14.54 -17.88 -3.30
N ILE A 6 -14.77 -16.89 -4.14
CA ILE A 6 -14.06 -15.61 -4.12
C ILE A 6 -14.43 -14.83 -2.84
N HIS A 7 -15.70 -14.83 -2.47
CA HIS A 7 -16.18 -14.24 -1.22
C HIS A 7 -15.51 -14.91 -0.01
N ASP A 8 -15.37 -16.24 0.02
CA ASP A 8 -14.70 -16.97 1.09
C ASP A 8 -13.20 -16.66 1.20
N VAL A 9 -12.53 -16.34 0.09
CA VAL A 9 -11.13 -15.93 0.08
C VAL A 9 -10.95 -14.48 0.54
N ILE A 10 -11.97 -13.63 0.32
CA ILE A 10 -11.99 -12.25 0.83
C ILE A 10 -12.40 -12.23 2.30
N ASN A 11 -13.17 -13.19 2.76
CA ASN A 11 -13.70 -13.30 4.11
C ASN A 11 -12.66 -13.62 5.20
N ILE A 12 -11.37 -13.69 4.88
CA ILE A 12 -10.32 -13.56 5.90
C ILE A 12 -10.49 -12.27 6.71
N PHE A 13 -11.35 -11.36 6.24
CA PHE A 13 -11.62 -10.06 6.81
C PHE A 13 -13.12 -9.82 7.06
N GLU A 14 -13.93 -10.83 7.34
CA GLU A 14 -15.38 -10.67 7.63
C GLU A 14 -15.67 -9.64 8.74
N ASP A 15 -14.72 -9.46 9.65
CA ASP A 15 -14.79 -8.46 10.72
C ASP A 15 -13.95 -7.20 10.43
N VAL A 16 -13.53 -6.99 9.17
CA VAL A 16 -12.76 -5.79 8.84
C VAL A 16 -13.66 -4.58 8.89
N ASP A 17 -13.45 -3.81 9.91
CA ASP A 17 -14.07 -2.51 10.06
C ASP A 17 -13.67 -1.61 8.88
N THR A 18 -14.59 -1.42 7.94
CA THR A 18 -14.45 -0.51 6.79
C THR A 18 -14.15 0.93 7.22
N TYR A 19 -14.23 1.21 8.52
CA TYR A 19 -13.84 2.48 9.12
C TYR A 19 -12.39 2.89 8.77
N TYR A 20 -11.50 1.93 8.56
CA TYR A 20 -10.10 2.22 8.20
C TYR A 20 -9.88 2.52 6.71
N SER A 21 -10.89 2.31 5.87
CA SER A 21 -10.84 2.67 4.46
C SER A 21 -10.75 4.19 4.28
N LEU A 22 -10.02 4.61 3.28
CA LEU A 22 -9.98 5.97 2.75
C LEU A 22 -10.74 6.08 1.42
N GLY A 23 -11.39 4.99 0.96
CA GLY A 23 -12.10 4.92 -0.31
C GLY A 23 -11.23 4.40 -1.46
N GLU A 24 -10.25 3.54 -1.15
CA GLU A 24 -9.43 2.87 -2.16
C GLU A 24 -10.25 1.92 -3.02
N GLY A 25 -9.83 1.77 -4.27
CA GLY A 25 -10.51 0.95 -5.25
C GLY A 25 -11.60 1.66 -6.02
N ASN A 26 -12.41 0.89 -6.73
CA ASN A 26 -13.44 1.38 -7.64
C ASN A 26 -12.92 2.44 -8.62
N THR A 27 -11.69 2.27 -9.07
CA THR A 27 -11.02 3.19 -9.99
C THR A 27 -11.53 3.01 -11.41
N SER A 28 -11.51 4.09 -12.18
CA SER A 28 -12.06 4.06 -13.55
C SER A 28 -11.27 3.13 -14.47
N LEU A 29 -12.00 2.43 -15.32
CA LEU A 29 -11.46 1.75 -16.50
C LEU A 29 -11.69 2.66 -17.71
N ILE A 30 -10.62 3.22 -18.25
CA ILE A 30 -10.66 4.25 -19.30
C ILE A 30 -10.25 3.62 -20.62
N GLU A 31 -11.07 3.77 -21.67
CA GLU A 31 -10.69 3.37 -23.02
C GLU A 31 -9.53 4.22 -23.52
N ALA A 32 -8.52 3.58 -24.11
CA ALA A 32 -7.34 4.27 -24.63
C ALA A 32 -7.69 5.10 -25.87
N GLY A 33 -7.02 6.25 -26.01
CA GLY A 33 -7.13 7.07 -27.20
C GLY A 33 -6.45 6.43 -28.43
N SER A 34 -6.78 6.94 -29.63
CA SER A 34 -6.32 6.42 -30.92
C SER A 34 -4.77 6.32 -31.03
N THR A 35 -4.07 7.28 -30.46
CA THR A 35 -2.60 7.28 -30.48
C THR A 35 -2.01 6.03 -29.82
N LEU A 36 -2.52 5.66 -28.63
CA LEU A 36 -2.05 4.48 -27.91
C LEU A 36 -2.50 3.18 -28.60
N LYS A 37 -3.74 3.14 -29.10
CA LYS A 37 -4.28 2.02 -29.87
C LYS A 37 -3.43 1.75 -31.11
N ASN A 38 -3.12 2.78 -31.88
CA ASN A 38 -2.27 2.67 -33.07
C ASN A 38 -0.85 2.20 -32.71
N TYR A 39 -0.26 2.75 -31.64
CA TYR A 39 1.08 2.35 -31.19
C TYR A 39 1.12 0.88 -30.77
N CYS A 40 0.11 0.37 -30.10
CA CYS A 40 0.01 -1.01 -29.67
C CYS A 40 -0.54 -1.98 -30.73
N GLY A 41 -1.06 -1.47 -31.84
CA GLY A 41 -1.67 -2.30 -32.89
C GLY A 41 -2.95 -3.02 -32.45
N SER A 42 -3.71 -2.45 -31.52
CA SER A 42 -4.94 -3.04 -30.98
C SER A 42 -6.00 -1.99 -30.72
N GLU A 43 -7.23 -2.30 -31.09
CA GLU A 43 -8.39 -1.44 -30.78
C GLU A 43 -8.91 -1.62 -29.34
N ASN A 44 -8.66 -2.76 -28.73
CA ASN A 44 -9.18 -3.14 -27.41
C ASN A 44 -8.12 -2.87 -26.32
N ILE A 45 -7.86 -1.58 -26.01
CA ILE A 45 -6.94 -1.18 -24.97
C ILE A 45 -7.68 -0.32 -23.95
N PHE A 46 -7.59 -0.72 -22.69
CA PHE A 46 -8.16 -0.02 -21.55
C PHE A 46 -7.10 0.26 -20.49
N LEU A 47 -7.23 1.37 -19.81
CA LEU A 47 -6.33 1.84 -18.75
C LEU A 47 -7.08 1.80 -17.41
N LYS A 48 -6.64 0.96 -16.49
CA LYS A 48 -7.12 0.99 -15.11
C LYS A 48 -6.42 2.12 -14.36
N ASN A 49 -7.17 3.17 -14.03
CA ASN A 49 -6.60 4.42 -13.50
C ASN A 49 -6.35 4.35 -11.98
N GLU A 50 -5.32 3.69 -11.56
CA GLU A 50 -4.95 3.55 -10.15
C GLU A 50 -4.47 4.86 -9.48
N THR A 51 -4.33 5.95 -10.24
CA THR A 51 -4.02 7.29 -9.67
C THR A 51 -5.22 7.90 -8.95
N GLN A 52 -6.41 7.33 -9.09
CA GLN A 52 -7.62 7.76 -8.39
C GLN A 52 -7.71 7.26 -6.94
N ASN A 53 -6.82 6.37 -6.53
CA ASN A 53 -6.74 5.95 -5.13
C ASN A 53 -6.35 7.13 -4.22
N PRO A 54 -6.71 7.11 -2.92
CA PRO A 54 -6.54 8.21 -1.98
C PRO A 54 -5.13 8.81 -1.89
N THR A 55 -4.09 7.98 -2.03
CA THR A 55 -2.68 8.46 -2.07
C THR A 55 -2.07 8.33 -3.48
N TRP A 56 -2.93 8.35 -4.50
CA TRP A 56 -2.60 8.37 -5.94
C TRP A 56 -1.86 7.14 -6.45
N SER A 57 -2.05 5.99 -5.81
CA SER A 57 -1.44 4.77 -6.29
C SER A 57 -2.19 3.51 -5.83
N PHE A 58 -2.03 2.42 -6.59
CA PHE A 58 -2.56 1.10 -6.24
C PHE A 58 -2.05 0.56 -4.89
N LYS A 59 -1.03 1.19 -4.31
CA LYS A 59 -0.51 0.79 -3.00
C LYS A 59 -1.57 0.85 -1.91
N ASP A 60 -2.55 1.72 -2.05
CA ASP A 60 -3.63 1.92 -1.10
C ASP A 60 -4.44 0.64 -0.87
N ARG A 61 -4.77 -0.08 -1.94
CA ARG A 61 -5.49 -1.35 -1.85
C ARG A 61 -4.82 -2.36 -0.92
N GLY A 62 -3.52 -2.55 -1.10
CA GLY A 62 -2.75 -3.47 -0.26
C GLY A 62 -2.43 -2.90 1.12
N THR A 63 -2.33 -1.59 1.27
CA THR A 63 -2.08 -0.95 2.57
C THR A 63 -3.29 -1.06 3.46
N PHE A 64 -4.49 -0.89 2.92
CA PHE A 64 -5.74 -1.11 3.65
C PHE A 64 -5.76 -2.50 4.30
N SER A 65 -5.52 -3.57 3.54
CA SER A 65 -5.46 -4.92 4.09
C SER A 65 -4.40 -5.10 5.18
N CYS A 66 -3.22 -4.48 5.00
CA CYS A 66 -2.17 -4.54 6.02
C CYS A 66 -2.57 -3.84 7.32
N VAL A 67 -3.25 -2.71 7.24
CA VAL A 67 -3.73 -1.95 8.41
C VAL A 67 -4.84 -2.70 9.12
N CYS A 68 -5.80 -3.26 8.38
CA CYS A 68 -6.86 -4.11 8.95
C CYS A 68 -6.26 -5.30 9.70
N PHE A 69 -5.28 -5.97 9.09
CA PHE A 69 -4.58 -7.09 9.73
C PHE A 69 -3.84 -6.66 11.00
N ALA A 70 -3.15 -5.52 11.00
CA ALA A 70 -2.50 -4.97 12.18
C ALA A 70 -3.51 -4.69 13.31
N LYS A 71 -4.68 -4.13 12.98
CA LYS A 71 -5.75 -3.86 13.96
C LYS A 71 -6.36 -5.15 14.50
N ALA A 72 -6.59 -6.16 13.66
CA ALA A 72 -7.08 -7.47 14.11
C ALA A 72 -6.10 -8.16 15.09
N LEU A 73 -4.81 -7.87 14.98
CA LEU A 73 -3.78 -8.34 15.92
C LEU A 73 -3.57 -7.41 17.13
N ASN A 74 -4.40 -6.35 17.28
CA ASN A 74 -4.28 -5.34 18.34
C ASN A 74 -2.92 -4.62 18.33
N GLU A 75 -2.27 -4.50 17.17
CA GLU A 75 -1.04 -3.74 17.04
C GLU A 75 -1.33 -2.24 17.20
N SER A 76 -0.40 -1.51 17.80
CA SER A 76 -0.47 -0.06 17.97
C SER A 76 0.54 0.70 17.10
N VAL A 77 1.46 -0.04 16.47
CA VAL A 77 2.54 0.49 15.63
C VAL A 77 2.58 -0.24 14.30
N THR A 78 2.78 0.49 13.24
CA THR A 78 3.12 -0.07 11.92
C THR A 78 4.39 0.59 11.40
N ALA A 79 5.15 -0.12 10.58
CA ALA A 79 6.37 0.42 10.01
C ALA A 79 6.50 0.03 8.54
N THR A 80 7.20 0.85 7.76
CA THR A 80 7.56 0.51 6.38
C THR A 80 8.94 1.07 6.01
N ILE A 81 9.55 0.46 4.99
CA ILE A 81 10.81 0.92 4.41
C ILE A 81 10.51 1.33 2.98
N SER A 82 10.37 2.63 2.73
CA SER A 82 9.95 3.09 1.40
C SER A 82 10.22 4.58 1.19
N THR A 83 10.76 4.92 0.04
CA THR A 83 10.99 6.29 -0.43
C THR A 83 9.87 6.85 -1.31
N GLY A 84 8.77 6.11 -1.48
CA GLY A 84 7.73 6.47 -2.47
C GLY A 84 6.32 6.10 -2.01
N ASN A 85 5.49 5.71 -2.98
CA ASN A 85 4.04 5.50 -2.81
C ASN A 85 3.66 4.56 -1.65
N MET A 86 4.48 3.54 -1.35
CA MET A 86 4.19 2.66 -0.23
C MET A 86 4.37 3.38 1.11
N GLY A 87 5.38 4.25 1.25
CA GLY A 87 5.58 5.07 2.45
C GLY A 87 4.42 6.04 2.66
N ASN A 88 4.02 6.74 1.59
CA ASN A 88 2.89 7.66 1.61
C ASN A 88 1.57 6.94 1.99
N SER A 89 1.26 5.85 1.32
CA SER A 89 0.07 5.04 1.60
C SER A 89 0.08 4.50 3.04
N THR A 90 1.20 3.93 3.52
CA THR A 90 1.29 3.40 4.88
C THR A 90 1.09 4.49 5.94
N ALA A 91 1.63 5.69 5.70
CA ALA A 91 1.45 6.83 6.60
C ALA A 91 -0.04 7.26 6.67
N ALA A 92 -0.70 7.40 5.52
CA ALA A 92 -2.10 7.82 5.44
C ALA A 92 -3.04 6.83 6.15
N TYR A 93 -2.94 5.54 5.81
CA TYR A 93 -3.81 4.51 6.40
C TYR A 93 -3.48 4.20 7.85
N GLY A 94 -2.20 4.28 8.23
CA GLY A 94 -1.80 4.17 9.64
C GLY A 94 -2.39 5.27 10.50
N SER A 95 -2.36 6.51 10.01
CA SER A 95 -3.02 7.67 10.65
C SER A 95 -4.52 7.45 10.77
N ARG A 96 -5.19 7.02 9.69
CA ARG A 96 -6.64 6.72 9.70
C ARG A 96 -7.02 5.67 10.74
N ALA A 97 -6.18 4.66 10.93
CA ALA A 97 -6.40 3.59 11.88
C ALA A 97 -5.92 3.88 13.31
N GLY A 98 -5.38 5.07 13.57
CA GLY A 98 -4.82 5.42 14.88
C GLY A 98 -3.56 4.64 15.24
N LEU A 99 -2.81 4.15 14.23
CA LEU A 99 -1.54 3.47 14.43
C LEU A 99 -0.39 4.49 14.43
N LYS A 100 0.56 4.33 15.34
CA LYS A 100 1.85 5.03 15.22
C LYS A 100 2.58 4.46 14.01
N THR A 101 2.92 5.32 13.05
CA THR A 101 3.52 4.89 11.79
C THR A 101 4.95 5.35 11.71
N ALA A 102 5.88 4.39 11.53
CA ALA A 102 7.30 4.65 11.31
C ALA A 102 7.68 4.40 9.85
N VAL A 103 8.29 5.39 9.20
CA VAL A 103 8.76 5.25 7.82
C VAL A 103 10.27 5.41 7.78
N PHE A 104 10.95 4.34 7.38
CA PHE A 104 12.39 4.32 7.21
C PHE A 104 12.78 4.58 5.76
N LEU A 105 13.67 5.50 5.54
CA LEU A 105 14.15 5.87 4.21
C LEU A 105 15.62 6.28 4.23
N PRO A 106 16.35 6.14 3.11
CA PRO A 106 17.72 6.60 3.04
C PRO A 106 17.80 8.13 3.11
N HIS A 107 18.91 8.62 3.65
CA HIS A 107 19.13 10.05 3.87
C HIS A 107 19.09 10.92 2.61
N TYR A 108 19.34 10.33 1.44
CA TYR A 108 19.31 11.00 0.13
C TYR A 108 17.91 11.03 -0.51
N THR A 109 16.86 10.65 0.22
CA THR A 109 15.48 10.73 -0.29
C THR A 109 15.09 12.19 -0.50
N PRO A 110 14.51 12.55 -1.67
CA PRO A 110 14.07 13.91 -1.96
C PRO A 110 13.05 14.45 -0.97
N GLU A 111 13.15 15.74 -0.62
CA GLU A 111 12.31 16.37 0.41
C GLU A 111 10.82 16.39 0.03
N GLU A 112 10.46 16.49 -1.24
CA GLU A 112 9.07 16.42 -1.70
C GLU A 112 8.41 15.06 -1.37
N LYS A 113 9.17 13.96 -1.43
CA LYS A 113 8.68 12.63 -1.03
C LYS A 113 8.56 12.50 0.47
N ILE A 114 9.50 13.10 1.20
CA ILE A 114 9.48 13.12 2.67
C ILE A 114 8.27 13.92 3.15
N SER A 115 8.02 15.08 2.55
CA SER A 115 6.89 15.94 2.88
C SER A 115 5.55 15.23 2.62
N ALA A 116 5.41 14.54 1.49
CA ALA A 116 4.22 13.77 1.17
C ALA A 116 3.91 12.65 2.20
N ILE A 117 4.93 12.06 2.81
CA ILE A 117 4.78 11.08 3.89
C ILE A 117 4.46 11.79 5.22
N GLY A 118 5.16 12.90 5.48
CA GLY A 118 5.09 13.62 6.76
C GLY A 118 3.75 14.27 7.04
N ILE A 119 3.01 14.72 6.01
CA ILE A 119 1.68 15.35 6.19
C ILE A 119 0.67 14.44 6.88
N HIS A 120 0.87 13.13 6.84
CA HIS A 120 0.01 12.14 7.48
C HIS A 120 0.39 11.86 8.94
N GLY A 121 1.40 12.56 9.50
CA GLY A 121 1.84 12.40 10.89
C GLY A 121 2.72 11.19 11.16
N ALA A 122 3.32 10.58 10.14
CA ALA A 122 4.27 9.50 10.32
C ALA A 122 5.62 9.98 10.88
N GLU A 123 6.24 9.20 11.75
CA GLU A 123 7.60 9.40 12.19
C GLU A 123 8.57 8.94 11.10
N ILE A 124 9.40 9.85 10.62
CA ILE A 124 10.31 9.61 9.49
C ILE A 124 11.75 9.45 9.99
N PHE A 125 12.33 8.31 9.69
CA PHE A 125 13.70 7.96 10.05
C PHE A 125 14.58 8.00 8.81
N LYS A 126 15.38 9.07 8.66
CA LYS A 126 16.40 9.20 7.61
C LYS A 126 17.66 8.41 8.02
N ILE A 127 17.91 7.33 7.32
CA ILE A 127 19.03 6.44 7.61
C ILE A 127 20.23 6.77 6.71
N LYS A 128 21.39 7.05 7.30
CA LYS A 128 22.63 7.24 6.55
C LYS A 128 23.09 5.89 6.01
N THR A 129 23.03 5.72 4.70
CA THR A 129 23.42 4.50 4.01
C THR A 129 23.76 4.80 2.55
N ASP A 130 24.66 4.03 2.01
CA ASP A 130 25.00 4.01 0.58
C ASP A 130 24.38 2.80 -0.13
N ASN A 131 23.80 1.87 0.66
CA ASN A 131 23.18 0.64 0.15
C ASN A 131 21.79 0.43 0.75
N TYR A 132 20.78 0.58 -0.09
CA TYR A 132 19.36 0.38 0.31
C TYR A 132 19.06 -1.05 0.80
N SER A 133 19.69 -2.07 0.18
CA SER A 133 19.44 -3.47 0.53
C SER A 133 19.97 -3.80 1.94
N ASP A 134 21.15 -3.30 2.28
CA ASP A 134 21.74 -3.52 3.61
C ASP A 134 20.97 -2.76 4.69
N MET A 135 20.56 -1.53 4.40
CA MET A 135 19.65 -0.78 5.26
C MET A 135 18.36 -1.56 5.53
N LYS A 136 17.73 -2.08 4.47
CA LYS A 136 16.49 -2.86 4.58
C LYS A 136 16.68 -4.08 5.47
N LYS A 137 17.75 -4.85 5.27
CA LYS A 137 18.07 -6.03 6.09
C LYS A 137 18.26 -5.66 7.56
N ALA A 138 19.04 -4.60 7.83
CA ALA A 138 19.30 -4.15 9.19
C ALA A 138 18.01 -3.71 9.92
N ILE A 139 17.15 -2.97 9.24
CA ILE A 139 15.87 -2.52 9.81
C ILE A 139 14.94 -3.72 10.07
N LEU A 140 14.80 -4.66 9.12
CA LEU A 140 13.98 -5.85 9.30
C LEU A 140 14.44 -6.68 10.51
N ASN A 141 15.74 -6.96 10.62
CA ASN A 141 16.31 -7.70 11.75
C ASN A 141 16.07 -6.98 13.09
N ARG A 142 16.13 -5.66 13.10
CA ARG A 142 15.90 -4.89 14.34
C ARG A 142 14.42 -4.85 14.70
N ALA A 143 13.54 -4.64 13.73
CA ALA A 143 12.09 -4.61 13.91
C ALA A 143 11.57 -5.96 14.46
N GLU A 144 12.06 -7.07 13.92
CA GLU A 144 11.73 -8.42 14.40
C GLU A 144 12.07 -8.59 15.90
N LYS A 145 13.27 -8.16 16.30
CA LYS A 145 13.69 -8.22 17.72
C LYS A 145 12.87 -7.34 18.66
N LEU A 146 12.24 -6.31 18.12
CA LEU A 146 11.37 -5.37 18.85
C LEU A 146 9.88 -5.73 18.76
N GLY A 147 9.53 -6.79 18.05
CA GLY A 147 8.14 -7.18 17.80
C GLY A 147 7.37 -6.15 16.94
N ILE A 148 8.07 -5.35 16.13
CA ILE A 148 7.47 -4.35 15.25
C ILE A 148 7.27 -4.97 13.87
N ARG A 149 6.03 -4.97 13.39
CA ARG A 149 5.72 -5.44 12.04
C ARG A 149 6.10 -4.38 11.01
N VAL A 150 6.96 -4.77 10.07
CA VAL A 150 7.31 -3.97 8.90
C VAL A 150 6.45 -4.40 7.72
N VAL A 151 5.63 -3.49 7.23
CA VAL A 151 4.77 -3.70 6.06
C VAL A 151 5.64 -3.76 4.81
N SER A 152 5.73 -4.94 4.22
CA SER A 152 6.51 -5.18 2.99
C SER A 152 5.72 -4.82 1.73
N GLY A 153 6.42 -4.45 0.66
CA GLY A 153 5.83 -4.14 -0.64
C GLY A 153 5.19 -5.34 -1.35
N ASN A 154 5.55 -6.56 -0.97
CA ASN A 154 5.12 -7.82 -1.59
C ASN A 154 4.76 -8.90 -0.55
N GLY A 155 4.42 -8.50 0.67
CA GLY A 155 3.94 -9.45 1.68
C GLY A 155 2.56 -10.02 1.33
N PRO A 156 2.22 -11.23 1.82
CA PRO A 156 0.98 -11.93 1.45
C PRO A 156 -0.28 -11.10 1.76
N ILE A 157 -0.36 -10.48 2.91
CA ILE A 157 -1.51 -9.64 3.31
C ILE A 157 -1.70 -8.47 2.34
N ARG A 158 -0.61 -7.86 1.85
CA ARG A 158 -0.69 -6.79 0.87
C ARG A 158 -1.19 -7.29 -0.49
N VAL A 159 -0.76 -8.47 -0.90
CA VAL A 159 -1.20 -9.12 -2.16
C VAL A 159 -2.69 -9.42 -2.11
N GLU A 160 -3.23 -9.82 -0.95
CA GLU A 160 -4.67 -10.00 -0.76
C GLU A 160 -5.45 -8.72 -1.10
N GLY A 161 -5.00 -7.55 -0.62
CA GLY A 161 -5.63 -6.28 -0.96
C GLY A 161 -5.56 -5.93 -2.45
N TYR A 162 -4.48 -6.31 -3.14
CA TYR A 162 -4.34 -6.06 -4.58
C TYR A 162 -5.30 -6.87 -5.44
N LYS A 163 -5.81 -8.00 -4.95
CA LYS A 163 -6.81 -8.82 -5.66
C LYS A 163 -8.06 -8.02 -6.03
N SER A 164 -8.41 -7.01 -5.24
CA SER A 164 -9.56 -6.14 -5.52
C SER A 164 -9.50 -5.51 -6.93
N THR A 165 -8.30 -5.26 -7.45
CA THR A 165 -8.14 -4.78 -8.84
C THR A 165 -8.66 -5.78 -9.87
N ALA A 166 -8.42 -7.08 -9.65
CA ALA A 166 -8.90 -8.12 -10.56
C ALA A 166 -10.44 -8.19 -10.55
N PHE A 167 -11.06 -8.09 -9.38
CA PHE A 167 -12.52 -8.13 -9.25
C PHE A 167 -13.21 -6.92 -9.89
N GLU A 168 -12.52 -5.80 -10.01
CA GLU A 168 -13.06 -4.62 -10.70
C GLU A 168 -12.93 -4.73 -12.23
N LEU A 169 -12.18 -5.71 -12.75
CA LEU A 169 -11.97 -5.93 -14.18
C LEU A 169 -12.86 -7.02 -14.75
N PHE A 170 -13.46 -7.87 -13.90
CA PHE A 170 -14.33 -8.98 -14.25
C PHE A 170 -15.73 -8.82 -13.68
#